data_1580e49f51742c18b510f128f18c2e75
#
_entry.id   1580e49f51742c18b510f128f18c2e75
#
_cell.length_a   1.000
_cell.length_b   1.000
_cell.length_c   1.000
_cell.angle_alpha   90.00
_cell.angle_beta   90.00
_cell.angle_gamma   90.00
#
_symmetry.space_group_name_H-M   'P 1'
#
loop_
_entity.id
_entity.type
_entity.pdbx_description
1 polymer ?
#
loop_
_entity_poly.entity_id
_entity_poly.type
_entity_poly.pdbx_seq_one_letter_code
_entity_poly.pdbx_strand_id
1 'polypeptide(L)'
;MARTLASAAALIDRPYALSEGEVAFYREKGFLRLKDVFDRPTLARYGAEITRKVHELNTLHLPMEERTTYQKAFLQVMNLWTKSDVVREFVFGKRLARLAAELMGTTGVRLYHDQALYKEGKGGFTPWHADQYYWPLETTASITAWVPLQAVPMEMGPLAFAPGSQALDLGRDLGISDQSQSVIEKKLLAADLGQHEEPFDLGEVSFHSGWTFHRAGRNLTERP
;
A
#
# COMPACT_ATOMS: atom_id res chain seq x y z
N MET A 1 28.93 9.87 -0.02
CA MET A 1 27.76 9.77 0.89
C MET A 1 26.91 11.05 0.93
N ALA A 2 27.40 12.24 1.27
CA ALA A 2 26.60 13.46 1.38
C ALA A 2 25.85 13.83 0.08
N ARG A 3 26.45 13.68 -1.10
CA ARG A 3 25.84 13.99 -2.41
C ARG A 3 24.69 13.04 -2.76
N THR A 4 24.75 11.77 -2.34
CA THR A 4 23.69 10.77 -2.55
C THR A 4 22.51 11.02 -1.61
N LEU A 5 22.75 11.46 -0.38
CA LEU A 5 21.73 11.79 0.59
C LEU A 5 20.92 13.03 0.18
N ALA A 6 21.59 14.09 -0.31
CA ALA A 6 20.94 15.29 -0.83
C ALA A 6 20.10 14.99 -2.11
N SER A 7 20.54 14.03 -2.95
CA SER A 7 19.79 13.59 -4.14
C SER A 7 18.51 12.85 -3.77
N ALA A 8 18.54 11.96 -2.77
CA ALA A 8 17.36 11.19 -2.33
C ALA A 8 16.29 12.10 -1.70
N ALA A 9 16.69 13.04 -0.83
CA ALA A 9 15.78 14.02 -0.25
C ALA A 9 15.14 14.92 -1.32
N ALA A 10 15.89 15.29 -2.37
CA ALA A 10 15.36 16.08 -3.48
C ALA A 10 14.34 15.32 -4.33
N LEU A 11 14.45 13.97 -4.46
CA LEU A 11 13.56 13.19 -5.30
C LEU A 11 12.14 13.09 -4.73
N ILE A 12 11.99 12.95 -3.42
CA ILE A 12 10.66 12.86 -2.78
C ILE A 12 9.81 14.12 -2.93
N ASP A 13 10.44 15.24 -3.27
CA ASP A 13 9.76 16.52 -3.51
C ASP A 13 9.59 16.86 -5.00
N ARG A 14 10.31 16.17 -5.91
CA ARG A 14 10.22 16.44 -7.34
C ARG A 14 8.87 15.99 -7.90
N PRO A 15 8.26 16.77 -8.81
CA PRO A 15 7.08 16.34 -9.52
C PRO A 15 7.32 15.02 -10.26
N TYR A 16 6.29 14.23 -10.34
CA TYR A 16 6.13 13.10 -11.26
C TYR A 16 4.92 13.43 -12.12
N ALA A 17 5.06 13.43 -13.44
CA ALA A 17 3.97 13.81 -14.33
C ALA A 17 3.02 12.63 -14.53
N LEU A 18 1.72 12.88 -14.36
CA LEU A 18 0.66 11.96 -14.75
C LEU A 18 0.14 12.34 -16.14
N SER A 19 -0.16 11.34 -16.95
CA SER A 19 -0.94 11.53 -18.17
C SER A 19 -2.43 11.60 -17.86
N GLU A 20 -3.21 12.24 -18.74
CA GLU A 20 -4.67 12.25 -18.63
C GLU A 20 -5.26 10.84 -18.62
N GLY A 21 -4.66 9.90 -19.38
CA GLY A 21 -5.06 8.49 -19.42
C GLY A 21 -4.86 7.78 -18.07
N GLU A 22 -3.77 8.04 -17.36
CA GLU A 22 -3.53 7.48 -16.01
C GLU A 22 -4.53 8.00 -14.99
N VAL A 23 -4.83 9.31 -15.04
CA VAL A 23 -5.86 9.90 -14.16
C VAL A 23 -7.24 9.32 -14.45
N ALA A 24 -7.60 9.18 -15.74
CA ALA A 24 -8.87 8.57 -16.15
C ALA A 24 -8.95 7.10 -15.71
N PHE A 25 -7.88 6.34 -15.90
CA PHE A 25 -7.79 4.94 -15.46
C PHE A 25 -8.00 4.81 -13.93
N TYR A 26 -7.31 5.62 -13.13
CA TYR A 26 -7.50 5.60 -11.68
C TYR A 26 -8.96 5.88 -11.28
N ARG A 27 -9.58 6.88 -11.88
CA ARG A 27 -10.97 7.26 -11.58
C ARG A 27 -11.97 6.17 -11.96
N GLU A 28 -11.72 5.49 -13.06
CA GLU A 28 -12.57 4.39 -13.53
C GLU A 28 -12.33 3.11 -12.73
N LYS A 29 -11.07 2.73 -12.54
CA LYS A 29 -10.69 1.42 -11.97
C LYS A 29 -10.46 1.43 -10.46
N GLY A 30 -10.34 2.61 -9.85
CA GLY A 30 -10.12 2.76 -8.41
C GLY A 30 -8.70 2.47 -7.94
N PHE A 31 -7.80 2.11 -8.84
CA PHE A 31 -6.37 1.95 -8.57
C PHE A 31 -5.52 2.37 -9.76
N LEU A 32 -4.23 2.61 -9.50
CA LEU A 32 -3.23 2.89 -10.53
C LEU A 32 -1.87 2.40 -10.04
N ARG A 33 -1.06 1.88 -10.94
CA ARG A 33 0.35 1.54 -10.70
C ARG A 33 1.22 2.45 -11.55
N LEU A 34 2.24 3.03 -10.95
CA LEU A 34 3.18 3.97 -11.58
C LEU A 34 4.59 3.45 -11.46
N LYS A 35 5.31 3.37 -12.58
CA LYS A 35 6.71 2.92 -12.63
C LYS A 35 7.64 4.08 -12.29
N ASP A 36 8.84 3.75 -11.79
CA ASP A 36 9.93 4.70 -11.57
C ASP A 36 9.57 5.94 -10.71
N VAL A 37 8.62 5.77 -9.78
CA VAL A 37 8.24 6.86 -8.85
C VAL A 37 9.41 7.17 -7.91
N PHE A 38 10.14 6.14 -7.46
CA PHE A 38 11.34 6.30 -6.65
C PHE A 38 12.52 5.53 -7.24
N ASP A 39 13.71 6.10 -7.13
CA ASP A 39 14.94 5.41 -7.50
C ASP A 39 15.46 4.52 -6.35
N ARG A 40 16.36 3.60 -6.71
CA ARG A 40 17.00 2.68 -5.77
C ARG A 40 17.68 3.40 -4.59
N PRO A 41 18.47 4.49 -4.77
CA PRO A 41 19.09 5.19 -3.65
C PRO A 41 18.08 5.78 -2.65
N THR A 42 16.96 6.31 -3.15
CA THR A 42 15.87 6.83 -2.31
C THR A 42 15.25 5.72 -1.46
N LEU A 43 14.85 4.61 -2.09
CA LEU A 43 14.26 3.48 -1.37
C LEU A 43 15.25 2.81 -0.41
N ALA A 44 16.53 2.73 -0.77
CA ALA A 44 17.56 2.19 0.12
C ALA A 44 17.72 3.05 1.40
N ARG A 45 17.68 4.39 1.26
CA ARG A 45 17.77 5.31 2.40
C ARG A 45 16.60 5.14 3.36
N TYR A 46 15.39 5.31 2.84
CA TYR A 46 14.18 5.33 3.68
C TYR A 46 13.77 3.92 4.11
N GLY A 47 13.91 2.94 3.24
CA GLY A 47 13.59 1.55 3.53
C GLY A 47 14.43 0.94 4.66
N ALA A 48 15.73 1.27 4.72
CA ALA A 48 16.58 0.82 5.82
C ALA A 48 16.08 1.32 7.19
N GLU A 49 15.69 2.59 7.28
CA GLU A 49 15.16 3.16 8.52
C GLU A 49 13.77 2.62 8.86
N ILE A 50 12.89 2.49 7.86
CA ILE A 50 11.55 1.91 8.06
C ILE A 50 11.67 0.49 8.59
N THR A 51 12.48 -0.36 7.96
CA THR A 51 12.70 -1.75 8.38
C THR A 51 13.27 -1.81 9.81
N ARG A 52 14.28 -0.98 10.12
CA ARG A 52 14.85 -0.90 11.46
C ARG A 52 13.79 -0.56 12.50
N LYS A 53 12.93 0.43 12.19
CA LYS A 53 11.85 0.86 13.09
C LYS A 53 10.74 -0.18 13.24
N VAL A 54 10.44 -0.94 12.20
CA VAL A 54 9.50 -2.08 12.33
C VAL A 54 10.03 -3.07 13.36
N HIS A 55 11.28 -3.49 13.27
CA HIS A 55 11.86 -4.43 14.24
C HIS A 55 11.96 -3.86 15.66
N GLU A 56 12.27 -2.56 15.79
CA GLU A 56 12.34 -1.88 17.08
C GLU A 56 10.99 -1.75 17.79
N LEU A 57 9.93 -1.48 17.01
CA LEU A 57 8.60 -1.10 17.54
C LEU A 57 7.56 -2.21 17.42
N ASN A 58 7.91 -3.34 16.79
CA ASN A 58 7.00 -4.47 16.68
C ASN A 58 6.65 -5.04 18.06
N THR A 59 5.35 -5.23 18.29
CA THR A 59 4.82 -5.83 19.52
C THR A 59 4.27 -7.24 19.32
N LEU A 60 4.25 -7.74 18.08
CA LEU A 60 3.81 -9.09 17.77
C LEU A 60 4.98 -10.07 17.90
N HIS A 61 5.02 -10.81 18.99
CA HIS A 61 6.08 -11.78 19.29
C HIS A 61 5.61 -13.24 19.29
N LEU A 62 4.35 -13.48 18.89
CA LEU A 62 3.82 -14.83 18.76
C LEU A 62 4.51 -15.61 17.64
N PRO A 63 4.77 -16.91 17.80
CA PRO A 63 5.17 -17.79 16.72
C PRO A 63 4.14 -17.76 15.57
N MET A 64 4.58 -18.00 14.34
CA MET A 64 3.73 -17.88 13.15
C MET A 64 2.49 -18.78 13.23
N GLU A 65 2.62 -19.98 13.77
CA GLU A 65 1.53 -20.95 13.92
C GLU A 65 0.41 -20.51 14.87
N GLU A 66 0.74 -19.69 15.87
CA GLU A 66 -0.20 -19.19 16.89
C GLU A 66 -0.91 -17.89 16.47
N ARG A 67 -0.50 -17.29 15.34
CA ARG A 67 -1.05 -16.02 14.85
C ARG A 67 -2.37 -16.21 14.12
N THR A 68 -3.25 -15.22 14.22
CA THR A 68 -4.47 -15.13 13.39
C THR A 68 -4.09 -14.93 11.92
N THR A 69 -5.03 -15.13 10.99
CA THR A 69 -4.82 -14.90 9.55
C THR A 69 -4.22 -13.50 9.27
N TYR A 70 -4.75 -12.46 9.90
CA TYR A 70 -4.24 -11.10 9.78
C TYR A 70 -2.81 -10.94 10.33
N GLN A 71 -2.53 -11.50 11.51
CA GLN A 71 -1.21 -11.44 12.14
C GLN A 71 -0.15 -12.24 11.38
N LYS A 72 -0.55 -13.25 10.60
CA LYS A 72 0.35 -14.02 9.72
C LYS A 72 0.73 -13.23 8.46
N ALA A 73 -0.08 -12.24 8.07
CA ALA A 73 0.13 -11.51 6.84
C ALA A 73 1.38 -10.62 6.90
N PHE A 74 1.58 -9.91 8.03
CA PHE A 74 2.72 -8.99 8.21
C PHE A 74 2.84 -8.52 9.67
N LEU A 75 4.03 -8.03 10.02
CA LEU A 75 4.22 -7.17 11.18
C LEU A 75 3.77 -5.75 10.78
N GLN A 76 2.90 -5.15 11.58
CA GLN A 76 2.33 -3.83 11.29
C GLN A 76 2.76 -2.83 12.36
N VAL A 77 3.32 -1.71 11.92
CA VAL A 77 3.63 -0.57 12.80
C VAL A 77 3.04 0.70 12.18
N MET A 78 2.14 1.33 12.92
CA MET A 78 1.43 2.53 12.47
C MET A 78 2.11 3.81 12.97
N ASN A 79 1.93 4.90 12.21
CA ASN A 79 2.39 6.25 12.56
C ASN A 79 3.89 6.32 12.84
N LEU A 80 4.70 5.62 12.03
CA LEU A 80 6.17 5.66 12.12
C LEU A 80 6.74 7.07 11.94
N TRP A 81 6.04 7.93 11.20
CA TRP A 81 6.41 9.33 11.03
C TRP A 81 6.53 10.10 12.36
N THR A 82 5.87 9.64 13.43
CA THR A 82 5.99 10.22 14.79
C THR A 82 7.20 9.69 15.56
N LYS A 83 7.88 8.65 15.05
CA LYS A 83 8.94 7.90 15.72
C LYS A 83 10.30 8.01 15.03
N SER A 84 10.36 8.63 13.85
CA SER A 84 11.59 8.84 13.09
C SER A 84 11.46 10.05 12.16
N ASP A 85 12.37 11.01 12.29
CA ASP A 85 12.43 12.16 11.40
C ASP A 85 12.73 11.76 9.96
N VAL A 86 13.49 10.68 9.74
CA VAL A 86 13.77 10.13 8.40
C VAL A 86 12.50 9.58 7.77
N VAL A 87 11.67 8.83 8.52
CA VAL A 87 10.38 8.34 8.03
C VAL A 87 9.44 9.52 7.79
N ARG A 88 9.42 10.50 8.70
CA ARG A 88 8.64 11.72 8.54
C ARG A 88 8.99 12.46 7.24
N GLU A 89 10.27 12.64 6.94
CA GLU A 89 10.73 13.24 5.68
C GLU A 89 10.14 12.52 4.46
N PHE A 90 10.16 11.18 4.45
CA PHE A 90 9.64 10.37 3.35
C PHE A 90 8.12 10.48 3.21
N VAL A 91 7.40 10.30 4.31
CA VAL A 91 5.92 10.28 4.34
C VAL A 91 5.32 11.63 3.95
N PHE A 92 5.98 12.74 4.33
CA PHE A 92 5.57 14.10 3.96
C PHE A 92 6.18 14.60 2.66
N GLY A 93 6.86 13.74 1.90
CA GLY A 93 7.39 14.08 0.58
C GLY A 93 6.30 14.57 -0.36
N LYS A 94 6.55 15.68 -1.05
CA LYS A 94 5.55 16.35 -1.90
C LYS A 94 5.15 15.55 -3.13
N ARG A 95 6.00 14.62 -3.59
CA ARG A 95 5.73 13.79 -4.76
C ARG A 95 4.48 12.93 -4.56
N LEU A 96 4.42 12.14 -3.49
CA LEU A 96 3.26 11.31 -3.19
C LEU A 96 2.00 12.14 -2.94
N ALA A 97 2.13 13.25 -2.21
CA ALA A 97 1.01 14.14 -1.92
C ALA A 97 0.42 14.78 -3.20
N ARG A 98 1.27 15.19 -4.16
CA ARG A 98 0.82 15.72 -5.46
C ARG A 98 0.12 14.66 -6.29
N LEU A 99 0.72 13.47 -6.40
CA LEU A 99 0.12 12.34 -7.11
C LEU A 99 -1.26 12.00 -6.55
N ALA A 100 -1.37 11.89 -5.23
CA ALA A 100 -2.63 11.62 -4.56
C ALA A 100 -3.69 12.72 -4.83
N ALA A 101 -3.31 13.98 -4.73
CA ALA A 101 -4.20 15.11 -4.99
C ALA A 101 -4.69 15.15 -6.44
N GLU A 102 -3.81 14.92 -7.41
CA GLU A 102 -4.13 14.94 -8.84
C GLU A 102 -5.06 13.75 -9.21
N LEU A 103 -4.79 12.56 -8.72
CA LEU A 103 -5.64 11.38 -8.92
C LEU A 103 -7.04 11.59 -8.35
N MET A 104 -7.16 12.14 -7.14
CA MET A 104 -8.45 12.46 -6.54
C MET A 104 -9.13 13.70 -7.12
N GLY A 105 -8.44 14.52 -7.91
CA GLY A 105 -8.97 15.78 -8.44
C GLY A 105 -9.17 16.85 -7.37
N THR A 106 -8.29 16.90 -6.37
CA THR A 106 -8.35 17.86 -5.26
C THR A 106 -7.16 18.81 -5.29
N THR A 107 -7.25 19.95 -4.60
CA THR A 107 -6.16 20.94 -4.51
C THR A 107 -5.03 20.53 -3.56
N GLY A 108 -5.25 19.50 -2.74
CA GLY A 108 -4.28 18.99 -1.78
C GLY A 108 -4.83 17.82 -0.99
N VAL A 109 -3.95 17.18 -0.21
CA VAL A 109 -4.28 16.04 0.63
C VAL A 109 -3.79 16.26 2.06
N ARG A 110 -4.38 15.54 2.99
CA ARG A 110 -3.89 15.43 4.37
C ARG A 110 -3.49 13.98 4.63
N LEU A 111 -2.35 13.80 5.28
CA LEU A 111 -1.97 12.49 5.78
C LEU A 111 -2.96 12.08 6.88
N TYR A 112 -3.61 10.94 6.71
CA TYR A 112 -4.43 10.32 7.74
C TYR A 112 -3.54 9.52 8.69
N HIS A 113 -2.79 8.57 8.17
CA HIS A 113 -1.72 7.85 8.86
C HIS A 113 -0.73 7.26 7.85
N ASP A 114 0.44 6.85 8.31
CA ASP A 114 1.31 5.91 7.62
C ASP A 114 1.33 4.57 8.36
N GLN A 115 1.63 3.52 7.63
CA GLN A 115 1.88 2.20 8.21
C GLN A 115 2.98 1.48 7.46
N ALA A 116 3.86 0.82 8.20
CA ALA A 116 4.80 -0.12 7.64
C ALA A 116 4.24 -1.54 7.81
N LEU A 117 4.19 -2.26 6.70
CA LEU A 117 3.73 -3.65 6.62
C LEU A 117 4.93 -4.52 6.23
N TYR A 118 5.48 -5.23 7.19
CA TYR A 118 6.64 -6.09 6.98
C TYR A 118 6.19 -7.55 6.87
N LYS A 119 6.18 -8.06 5.64
CA LYS A 119 5.80 -9.45 5.37
C LYS A 119 7.01 -10.35 5.57
N GLU A 120 6.96 -11.16 6.62
CA GLU A 120 8.03 -12.12 6.94
C GLU A 120 8.15 -13.22 5.87
N GLY A 121 9.30 -13.88 5.79
CA GLY A 121 9.44 -15.11 4.99
C GLY A 121 8.39 -16.14 5.39
N LYS A 122 7.78 -16.84 4.44
CA LYS A 122 6.63 -17.76 4.65
C LYS A 122 5.40 -17.08 5.27
N GLY A 123 5.33 -15.74 5.24
CA GLY A 123 4.20 -14.98 5.76
C GLY A 123 2.88 -15.29 5.07
N GLY A 124 1.78 -15.09 5.78
CA GLY A 124 0.42 -15.36 5.31
C GLY A 124 -0.07 -14.40 4.22
N PHE A 125 -1.28 -14.62 3.77
CA PHE A 125 -1.97 -13.73 2.84
C PHE A 125 -2.76 -12.65 3.58
N THR A 126 -3.05 -11.54 2.91
CA THR A 126 -3.99 -10.53 3.39
C THR A 126 -5.33 -10.77 2.67
N PRO A 127 -6.41 -11.07 3.39
CA PRO A 127 -7.74 -11.25 2.79
C PRO A 127 -8.24 -10.04 2.01
N TRP A 128 -9.20 -10.24 1.11
CA TRP A 128 -9.93 -9.16 0.46
C TRP A 128 -10.53 -8.19 1.47
N HIS A 129 -10.28 -6.91 1.30
CA HIS A 129 -10.77 -5.82 2.15
C HIS A 129 -10.76 -4.49 1.40
N ALA A 130 -11.40 -3.50 1.99
CA ALA A 130 -11.28 -2.10 1.61
C ALA A 130 -10.79 -1.29 2.80
N ASP A 131 -9.78 -0.44 2.60
CA ASP A 131 -9.15 0.34 3.67
C ASP A 131 -10.14 1.28 4.37
N GLN A 132 -11.07 1.85 3.62
CA GLN A 132 -12.08 2.80 4.12
C GLN A 132 -12.94 2.21 5.24
N TYR A 133 -13.12 0.89 5.31
CA TYR A 133 -13.82 0.23 6.40
C TYR A 133 -13.25 0.61 7.78
N TYR A 134 -11.93 0.80 7.87
CA TYR A 134 -11.23 1.10 9.12
C TYR A 134 -11.15 2.59 9.44
N TRP A 135 -11.61 3.44 8.53
CA TRP A 135 -11.48 4.88 8.68
C TRP A 135 -12.83 5.53 8.93
N PRO A 136 -13.07 6.10 10.13
CA PRO A 136 -14.32 6.77 10.45
C PRO A 136 -14.40 8.14 9.77
N LEU A 137 -14.27 8.15 8.44
CA LEU A 137 -14.35 9.35 7.61
C LEU A 137 -15.74 9.43 6.99
N GLU A 138 -16.34 10.60 7.07
CA GLU A 138 -17.62 10.90 6.41
C GLU A 138 -17.49 10.92 4.87
N THR A 139 -16.30 11.33 4.39
CA THR A 139 -16.01 11.39 2.96
C THR A 139 -15.49 10.07 2.42
N THR A 140 -15.81 9.75 1.17
CA THR A 140 -15.18 8.65 0.42
C THR A 140 -13.91 9.08 -0.32
N ALA A 141 -13.53 10.37 -0.23
CA ALA A 141 -12.34 10.92 -0.85
C ALA A 141 -11.08 10.56 -0.04
N SER A 142 -10.71 9.30 -0.08
CA SER A 142 -9.50 8.76 0.53
C SER A 142 -8.71 7.94 -0.47
N ILE A 143 -7.39 7.92 -0.33
CA ILE A 143 -6.45 7.25 -1.23
C ILE A 143 -5.28 6.71 -0.42
N THR A 144 -4.88 5.48 -0.71
CA THR A 144 -3.67 4.87 -0.17
C THR A 144 -2.57 4.88 -1.24
N ALA A 145 -1.39 5.35 -0.87
CA ALA A 145 -0.16 5.15 -1.64
C ALA A 145 0.59 3.95 -1.04
N TRP A 146 0.71 2.86 -1.79
CA TRP A 146 1.47 1.68 -1.38
C TRP A 146 2.82 1.69 -2.07
N VAL A 147 3.89 1.75 -1.26
CA VAL A 147 5.27 1.90 -1.71
C VAL A 147 6.07 0.66 -1.31
N PRO A 148 6.32 -0.29 -2.21
CA PRO A 148 7.20 -1.41 -1.93
C PRO A 148 8.63 -0.92 -1.77
N LEU A 149 9.31 -1.38 -0.70
CA LEU A 149 10.70 -1.00 -0.41
C LEU A 149 11.71 -1.90 -1.14
N GLN A 150 11.23 -2.90 -1.85
CA GLN A 150 11.97 -3.84 -2.69
C GLN A 150 11.11 -4.29 -3.88
N ALA A 151 11.69 -4.98 -4.86
CA ALA A 151 10.90 -5.68 -5.87
C ALA A 151 10.06 -6.78 -5.21
N VAL A 152 8.80 -6.92 -5.64
CA VAL A 152 7.86 -7.92 -5.11
C VAL A 152 7.43 -8.84 -6.26
N PRO A 153 8.16 -9.94 -6.51
CA PRO A 153 7.76 -10.93 -7.49
C PRO A 153 6.53 -11.70 -7.02
N MET A 154 5.89 -12.45 -7.91
CA MET A 154 4.63 -13.15 -7.62
C MET A 154 4.71 -14.09 -6.40
N GLU A 155 5.85 -14.75 -6.21
CA GLU A 155 6.06 -15.65 -5.07
C GLU A 155 6.16 -14.94 -3.71
N MET A 156 6.33 -13.61 -3.69
CA MET A 156 6.30 -12.81 -2.46
C MET A 156 4.91 -12.26 -2.13
N GLY A 157 3.92 -12.53 -2.97
CA GLY A 157 2.53 -12.15 -2.75
C GLY A 157 2.30 -10.64 -2.89
N PRO A 158 2.38 -10.09 -4.13
CA PRO A 158 2.09 -8.69 -4.38
C PRO A 158 0.63 -8.32 -4.07
N LEU A 159 0.32 -7.02 -4.11
CA LEU A 159 -1.06 -6.55 -4.06
C LEU A 159 -1.82 -7.00 -5.32
N ALA A 160 -3.05 -7.43 -5.09
CA ALA A 160 -4.06 -7.66 -6.11
C ALA A 160 -5.23 -6.70 -5.88
N PHE A 161 -5.76 -6.14 -6.95
CA PHE A 161 -6.89 -5.20 -6.94
C PHE A 161 -8.09 -5.79 -7.67
N ALA A 162 -9.30 -5.42 -7.23
CA ALA A 162 -10.54 -5.64 -7.97
C ALA A 162 -10.91 -4.33 -8.71
N PRO A 163 -10.61 -4.22 -10.03
CA PRO A 163 -10.82 -2.98 -10.77
C PRO A 163 -12.29 -2.57 -10.79
N GLY A 164 -12.59 -1.31 -10.47
CA GLY A 164 -13.96 -0.78 -10.48
C GLY A 164 -14.78 -1.07 -9.20
N SER A 165 -14.24 -1.83 -8.27
CA SER A 165 -14.95 -2.23 -7.04
C SER A 165 -15.28 -1.06 -6.11
N GLN A 166 -14.55 0.06 -6.19
CA GLN A 166 -14.83 1.27 -5.41
C GLN A 166 -16.20 1.89 -5.70
N ALA A 167 -16.74 1.64 -6.90
CA ALA A 167 -18.04 2.14 -7.32
C ALA A 167 -19.22 1.29 -6.80
N LEU A 168 -18.95 0.11 -6.25
CA LEU A 168 -19.98 -0.83 -5.82
C LEU A 168 -20.21 -0.75 -4.31
N ASP A 169 -21.47 -0.80 -3.93
CA ASP A 169 -21.87 -0.91 -2.52
C ASP A 169 -22.04 -2.39 -2.13
N LEU A 170 -20.90 -3.09 -2.01
CA LEU A 170 -20.87 -4.49 -1.64
C LEU A 170 -19.73 -4.79 -0.65
N GLY A 171 -20.02 -5.56 0.40
CA GLY A 171 -18.99 -6.03 1.33
C GLY A 171 -18.29 -4.94 2.16
N ARG A 172 -18.80 -3.71 2.19
CA ARG A 172 -18.23 -2.57 2.92
C ARG A 172 -18.35 -2.69 4.43
N ASP A 173 -19.13 -3.64 4.91
CA ASP A 173 -19.37 -3.99 6.30
C ASP A 173 -18.41 -5.06 6.84
N LEU A 174 -17.48 -5.55 6.02
CA LEU A 174 -16.60 -6.66 6.35
C LEU A 174 -15.17 -6.21 6.64
N GLY A 175 -14.71 -6.46 7.87
CA GLY A 175 -13.31 -6.33 8.24
C GLY A 175 -12.47 -7.52 7.74
N ILE A 176 -11.13 -7.35 7.72
CA ILE A 176 -10.17 -8.37 7.30
C ILE A 176 -10.32 -9.65 8.12
N SER A 177 -10.69 -10.75 7.46
CA SER A 177 -10.91 -12.06 8.06
C SER A 177 -10.99 -13.14 6.98
N ASP A 178 -10.97 -14.41 7.38
CA ASP A 178 -11.26 -15.54 6.48
C ASP A 178 -12.68 -15.44 5.90
N GLN A 179 -13.63 -14.88 6.67
CA GLN A 179 -14.98 -14.59 6.19
C GLN A 179 -14.97 -13.54 5.08
N SER A 180 -14.24 -12.42 5.25
CA SER A 180 -14.17 -11.37 4.23
C SER A 180 -13.57 -11.91 2.93
N GLN A 181 -12.53 -12.77 3.02
CA GLN A 181 -11.96 -13.43 1.86
C GLN A 181 -13.02 -14.15 1.02
N SER A 182 -13.82 -15.01 1.64
CA SER A 182 -14.78 -15.84 0.93
C SER A 182 -16.02 -15.05 0.47
N VAL A 183 -16.51 -14.11 1.26
CA VAL A 183 -17.71 -13.33 0.95
C VAL A 183 -17.44 -12.30 -0.13
N ILE A 184 -16.35 -11.52 0.01
CA ILE A 184 -15.99 -10.50 -0.98
C ILE A 184 -15.64 -11.16 -2.31
N GLU A 185 -14.86 -12.24 -2.32
CA GLU A 185 -14.52 -12.96 -3.54
C GLU A 185 -15.76 -13.43 -4.32
N LYS A 186 -16.76 -14.02 -3.64
CA LYS A 186 -18.03 -14.39 -4.25
C LYS A 186 -18.80 -13.20 -4.82
N LYS A 187 -18.82 -12.07 -4.09
CA LYS A 187 -19.49 -10.85 -4.53
C LYS A 187 -18.80 -10.23 -5.75
N LEU A 188 -17.48 -10.23 -5.79
CA LEU A 188 -16.70 -9.75 -6.94
C LEU A 188 -16.95 -10.61 -8.18
N LEU A 189 -16.96 -11.94 -8.04
CA LEU A 189 -17.31 -12.86 -9.10
C LEU A 189 -18.75 -12.66 -9.62
N ALA A 190 -19.71 -12.48 -8.71
CA ALA A 190 -21.11 -12.23 -9.08
C ALA A 190 -21.31 -10.88 -9.80
N ALA A 191 -20.42 -9.91 -9.55
CA ALA A 191 -20.41 -8.60 -10.23
C ALA A 191 -19.57 -8.61 -11.52
N ASP A 192 -19.06 -9.75 -11.95
CA ASP A 192 -18.16 -9.91 -13.10
C ASP A 192 -16.91 -9.01 -13.01
N LEU A 193 -16.42 -8.77 -11.81
CA LEU A 193 -15.18 -8.05 -11.58
C LEU A 193 -14.00 -9.01 -11.57
N GLY A 194 -13.07 -8.77 -12.48
CA GLY A 194 -11.80 -9.47 -12.55
C GLY A 194 -10.84 -9.07 -11.41
N GLN A 195 -9.68 -9.69 -11.40
CA GLN A 195 -8.57 -9.38 -10.52
C GLN A 195 -7.38 -8.92 -11.34
N HIS A 196 -6.71 -7.86 -10.88
CA HIS A 196 -5.42 -7.41 -11.41
C HIS A 196 -4.34 -7.70 -10.36
N GLU A 197 -3.45 -8.64 -10.65
CA GLU A 197 -2.34 -9.06 -9.80
C GLU A 197 -1.09 -9.26 -10.66
N GLU A 198 -0.06 -8.48 -10.42
CA GLU A 198 1.21 -8.52 -11.14
C GLU A 198 2.37 -8.22 -10.19
N PRO A 199 3.60 -8.67 -10.49
CA PRO A 199 4.77 -8.33 -9.69
C PRO A 199 5.00 -6.81 -9.68
N PHE A 200 5.66 -6.30 -8.64
CA PHE A 200 6.11 -4.91 -8.56
C PHE A 200 7.61 -4.82 -8.77
N ASP A 201 8.03 -3.95 -9.66
CA ASP A 201 9.43 -3.57 -9.80
C ASP A 201 9.86 -2.63 -8.67
N LEU A 202 11.15 -2.58 -8.39
CA LEU A 202 11.71 -1.61 -7.45
C LEU A 202 11.50 -0.19 -7.98
N GLY A 203 10.87 0.67 -7.17
CA GLY A 203 10.53 2.05 -7.55
C GLY A 203 9.11 2.23 -8.05
N GLU A 204 8.42 1.14 -8.32
CA GLU A 204 7.00 1.17 -8.64
C GLU A 204 6.16 1.47 -7.40
N VAL A 205 5.10 2.25 -7.57
CA VAL A 205 4.15 2.62 -6.50
C VAL A 205 2.74 2.39 -6.99
N SER A 206 1.86 1.89 -6.14
CA SER A 206 0.44 1.87 -6.46
C SER A 206 -0.34 2.86 -5.61
N PHE A 207 -1.42 3.36 -6.19
CA PHE A 207 -2.43 4.18 -5.53
C PHE A 207 -3.77 3.48 -5.65
N HIS A 208 -4.56 3.43 -4.58
CA HIS A 208 -5.90 2.91 -4.63
C HIS A 208 -6.86 3.72 -3.76
N SER A 209 -8.10 3.85 -4.23
CA SER A 209 -9.18 4.49 -3.49
C SER A 209 -9.51 3.68 -2.24
N GLY A 210 -9.90 4.35 -1.17
CA GLY A 210 -10.22 3.68 0.09
C GLY A 210 -11.27 2.56 -0.01
N TRP A 211 -12.20 2.63 -0.96
CA TRP A 211 -13.20 1.60 -1.21
C TRP A 211 -12.81 0.57 -2.28
N THR A 212 -11.63 0.68 -2.87
CA THR A 212 -11.15 -0.36 -3.80
C THR A 212 -10.82 -1.63 -3.03
N PHE A 213 -11.50 -2.72 -3.34
CA PHE A 213 -11.13 -4.01 -2.79
C PHE A 213 -9.76 -4.45 -3.30
N HIS A 214 -8.95 -4.86 -2.34
CA HIS A 214 -7.61 -5.38 -2.62
C HIS A 214 -7.24 -6.47 -1.61
N ARG A 215 -6.24 -7.25 -1.96
CA ARG A 215 -5.67 -8.31 -1.14
C ARG A 215 -4.17 -8.43 -1.40
N ALA A 216 -3.46 -9.26 -0.66
CA ALA A 216 -2.09 -9.65 -1.00
C ALA A 216 -1.90 -11.15 -0.84
N GLY A 217 -1.14 -11.75 -1.74
CA GLY A 217 -0.79 -13.18 -1.70
C GLY A 217 0.10 -13.55 -0.51
N ARG A 218 0.35 -14.86 -0.34
CA ARG A 218 1.34 -15.36 0.62
C ARG A 218 2.76 -15.07 0.13
N ASN A 219 3.66 -14.83 1.06
CA ASN A 219 5.08 -14.90 0.75
C ASN A 219 5.54 -16.36 0.79
N LEU A 220 5.81 -16.94 -0.37
CA LEU A 220 6.27 -18.33 -0.50
C LEU A 220 7.79 -18.48 -0.36
N THR A 221 8.50 -17.35 -0.24
CA THR A 221 9.97 -17.31 -0.12
C THR A 221 10.42 -17.32 1.34
N GLU A 222 11.71 -17.58 1.58
CA GLU A 222 12.34 -17.45 2.90
C GLU A 222 12.68 -15.97 3.22
N ARG A 223 12.68 -15.09 2.23
CA ARG A 223 13.01 -13.66 2.39
C ARG A 223 11.79 -12.86 2.80
N PRO A 224 11.97 -11.86 3.64
CA PRO A 224 10.91 -10.91 3.96
C PRO A 224 10.62 -9.99 2.80
#